data_073adf65aa9295a00242728e3e3a8e9e
#
_entry.id   073adf65aa9295a00242728e3e3a8e9e
#
_cell.length_a   1.000
_cell.length_b   1.000
_cell.length_c   1.000
_cell.angle_alpha   90.00
_cell.angle_beta   90.00
_cell.angle_gamma   90.00
#
_symmetry.space_group_name_H-M   'P 1'
#
loop_
_entity.id
_entity.type
_entity.pdbx_description
1 polymer ?
#
loop_
_entity_poly.entity_id
_entity_poly.type
_entity_poly.pdbx_seq_one_letter_code
_entity_poly.pdbx_strand_id
1 'polypeptide(L)'
;APLEPGDVYLLNDPYAGGTHLPDVTVITPVFDAAGTQILFYVGSRGHHADIGGITPGSMPPGSVHIDDEGVLLTDFALVRGGRLREAELREALASAPHPARNPDQNLADLHAQVAANEKGREELLKMVEHFGLDVVRAYMGHVQDNAEASVRRVIGALKDGAFELPLDNGAVIRVRITVDHAQRSARIDFSGTSAQQPDNFNAPHAVTMAAVLFAFRTLVDDEIPMNAGCLKPLEVIVPEGSMLNPRYPAAVVAGNVEISQCITNCLYGALGVMASGAPTMSNFTF
;
A
#
# COMPACT_ATOMS: atom_id res chain seq x y z
N ALA A 1 18.91 -3.99 14.22
CA ALA A 1 19.17 -5.27 14.89
C ALA A 1 18.52 -6.39 14.09
N PRO A 2 19.00 -7.65 14.12
CA PRO A 2 18.31 -8.76 13.48
C PRO A 2 16.93 -8.94 14.09
N LEU A 3 15.98 -9.48 13.30
CA LEU A 3 14.66 -9.84 13.78
C LEU A 3 14.75 -11.07 14.70
N GLU A 4 14.02 -11.06 15.80
CA GLU A 4 13.96 -12.14 16.78
C GLU A 4 12.53 -12.66 16.95
N PRO A 5 12.35 -13.91 17.42
CA PRO A 5 11.02 -14.42 17.76
C PRO A 5 10.30 -13.53 18.78
N GLY A 6 9.05 -13.19 18.49
CA GLY A 6 8.25 -12.29 19.32
C GLY A 6 8.43 -10.80 19.03
N ASP A 7 9.20 -10.45 18.02
CA ASP A 7 9.29 -9.07 17.54
C ASP A 7 8.06 -8.71 16.70
N VAL A 8 7.61 -7.46 16.82
CA VAL A 8 6.56 -6.87 15.97
C VAL A 8 6.98 -5.45 15.61
N TYR A 9 6.84 -5.11 14.36
CA TYR A 9 7.14 -3.79 13.84
C TYR A 9 5.90 -3.08 13.34
N LEU A 10 5.90 -1.77 13.40
CA LEU A 10 4.91 -0.94 12.76
C LEU A 10 5.54 0.12 11.87
N LEU A 11 4.80 0.50 10.84
CA LEU A 11 5.15 1.61 9.96
C LEU A 11 3.88 2.25 9.38
N ASN A 12 3.99 3.53 9.05
CA ASN A 12 3.03 4.26 8.22
C ASN A 12 3.72 5.14 7.17
N ASP A 13 5.04 5.03 7.05
CA ASP A 13 5.88 5.86 6.18
C ASP A 13 5.53 5.69 4.70
N PRO A 14 4.98 6.73 4.01
CA PRO A 14 4.57 6.65 2.62
C PRO A 14 5.75 6.51 1.65
N TYR A 15 6.96 6.86 2.07
CA TYR A 15 8.18 6.72 1.26
C TYR A 15 8.86 5.36 1.43
N ALA A 16 8.39 4.57 2.41
CA ALA A 16 8.92 3.24 2.75
C ALA A 16 7.83 2.14 2.68
N GLY A 17 6.85 2.26 1.78
CA GLY A 17 5.81 1.25 1.54
C GLY A 17 4.48 1.51 2.22
N GLY A 18 4.35 2.59 2.99
CA GLY A 18 3.07 3.11 3.48
C GLY A 18 2.27 3.83 2.39
N THR A 19 1.08 4.29 2.75
CA THR A 19 0.19 5.05 1.87
C THR A 19 0.00 6.47 2.37
N HIS A 20 -0.85 6.70 3.38
CA HIS A 20 -0.93 7.95 4.12
C HIS A 20 -0.84 7.66 5.61
N LEU A 21 -0.50 8.65 6.43
CA LEU A 21 -0.09 8.41 7.82
C LEU A 21 -1.11 7.69 8.70
N PRO A 22 -2.45 7.91 8.57
CA PRO A 22 -3.42 7.16 9.35
C PRO A 22 -3.46 5.65 9.08
N ASP A 23 -2.97 5.19 7.91
CA ASP A 23 -2.90 3.76 7.58
C ASP A 23 -1.68 3.10 8.23
N VAL A 24 -1.81 2.73 9.48
CA VAL A 24 -0.74 2.07 10.23
C VAL A 24 -0.68 0.58 9.91
N THR A 25 0.47 0.12 9.47
CA THR A 25 0.73 -1.29 9.17
C THR A 25 1.55 -1.91 10.29
N VAL A 26 1.09 -3.05 10.81
CA VAL A 26 1.79 -3.87 11.81
C VAL A 26 2.26 -5.15 11.13
N ILE A 27 3.55 -5.49 11.28
CA ILE A 27 4.18 -6.66 10.66
C ILE A 27 4.80 -7.53 11.74
N THR A 28 4.48 -8.82 11.69
CA THR A 28 5.02 -9.83 12.60
C THR A 28 5.74 -10.93 11.82
N PRO A 29 7.04 -11.17 12.05
CA PRO A 29 7.73 -12.31 11.48
C PRO A 29 7.28 -13.61 12.15
N VAL A 30 7.03 -14.64 11.36
CA VAL A 30 6.66 -15.98 11.83
C VAL A 30 7.86 -16.88 11.71
N PHE A 31 8.43 -17.26 12.84
CA PHE A 31 9.60 -18.14 12.93
C PHE A 31 9.22 -19.62 12.96
N ASP A 32 10.19 -20.44 12.61
CA ASP A 32 10.14 -21.89 12.86
C ASP A 32 10.15 -22.20 14.37
N ALA A 33 9.90 -23.46 14.74
CA ALA A 33 9.85 -23.86 16.15
C ALA A 33 11.20 -23.67 16.89
N ALA A 34 12.32 -23.63 16.16
CA ALA A 34 13.65 -23.40 16.72
C ALA A 34 13.95 -21.90 16.89
N GLY A 35 13.14 -21.01 16.32
CA GLY A 35 13.37 -19.55 16.35
C GLY A 35 14.54 -19.10 15.48
N THR A 36 14.95 -19.90 14.49
CA THR A 36 16.15 -19.66 13.68
C THR A 36 15.86 -19.19 12.26
N GLN A 37 14.70 -19.55 11.71
CA GLN A 37 14.31 -19.23 10.35
C GLN A 37 12.96 -18.54 10.33
N ILE A 38 12.86 -17.41 9.63
CA ILE A 38 11.58 -16.79 9.33
C ILE A 38 10.90 -17.59 8.21
N LEU A 39 9.73 -18.14 8.48
CA LEU A 39 8.93 -18.92 7.55
C LEU A 39 8.00 -18.02 6.72
N PHE A 40 7.38 -17.03 7.38
CA PHE A 40 6.38 -16.13 6.83
C PHE A 40 6.47 -14.75 7.51
N TYR A 41 5.77 -13.79 6.93
CA TYR A 41 5.38 -12.55 7.59
C TYR A 41 3.87 -12.45 7.58
N VAL A 42 3.28 -12.05 8.69
CA VAL A 42 1.88 -11.68 8.78
C VAL A 42 1.79 -10.18 9.01
N GLY A 43 0.81 -9.55 8.39
CA GLY A 43 0.62 -8.11 8.50
C GLY A 43 -0.85 -7.75 8.59
N SER A 44 -1.13 -6.70 9.33
CA SER A 44 -2.44 -6.05 9.38
C SER A 44 -2.27 -4.56 9.15
N ARG A 45 -3.26 -3.94 8.50
CA ARG A 45 -3.32 -2.49 8.33
C ARG A 45 -4.62 -1.99 8.91
N GLY A 46 -4.53 -0.98 9.77
CA GLY A 46 -5.66 -0.26 10.34
C GLY A 46 -5.59 1.21 9.96
N HIS A 47 -6.74 1.79 9.60
CA HIS A 47 -6.87 3.24 9.49
C HIS A 47 -7.17 3.79 10.86
N HIS A 48 -6.20 4.48 11.47
CA HIS A 48 -6.36 5.09 12.78
C HIS A 48 -7.21 6.36 12.66
N ALA A 49 -8.11 6.57 13.61
CA ALA A 49 -9.02 7.73 13.60
C ALA A 49 -8.28 9.07 13.67
N ASP A 50 -7.11 9.10 14.32
CA ASP A 50 -6.23 10.27 14.40
C ASP A 50 -4.80 9.80 14.68
N ILE A 51 -3.85 10.30 13.94
CA ILE A 51 -2.41 10.08 14.13
C ILE A 51 -1.66 11.42 14.29
N GLY A 52 -2.37 12.50 14.63
CA GLY A 52 -1.81 13.85 14.70
C GLY A 52 -2.07 14.66 13.43
N GLY A 53 -1.21 15.62 13.16
CA GLY A 53 -1.35 16.54 12.05
C GLY A 53 -2.12 17.82 12.41
N ILE A 54 -2.15 18.76 11.47
CA ILE A 54 -2.73 20.09 11.69
C ILE A 54 -4.26 20.08 11.82
N THR A 55 -4.94 19.03 11.36
CA THR A 55 -6.39 18.86 11.50
C THR A 55 -6.73 17.57 12.23
N PRO A 56 -7.85 17.52 13.00
CA PRO A 56 -8.38 16.27 13.52
C PRO A 56 -8.67 15.27 12.38
N GLY A 57 -8.43 13.98 12.66
CA GLY A 57 -8.60 12.93 11.68
C GLY A 57 -7.42 12.77 10.71
N SER A 58 -6.35 13.56 10.87
CA SER A 58 -5.09 13.44 10.13
C SER A 58 -5.24 13.47 8.60
N MET A 59 -6.24 14.19 8.10
CA MET A 59 -6.52 14.36 6.67
C MET A 59 -6.65 15.86 6.31
N PRO A 60 -5.58 16.66 6.50
CA PRO A 60 -5.63 18.10 6.26
C PRO A 60 -5.79 18.41 4.76
N PRO A 61 -6.74 19.28 4.37
CA PRO A 61 -6.95 19.60 2.96
C PRO A 61 -5.83 20.48 2.36
N GLY A 62 -5.04 21.12 3.20
CA GLY A 62 -4.02 22.09 2.76
C GLY A 62 -2.62 21.79 3.28
N SER A 63 -2.28 20.54 3.55
CA SER A 63 -0.91 20.16 3.93
C SER A 63 0.07 20.37 2.78
N VAL A 64 1.29 20.78 3.12
CA VAL A 64 2.40 20.97 2.18
C VAL A 64 3.62 20.11 2.55
N HIS A 65 3.66 19.67 3.79
CA HIS A 65 4.72 18.84 4.35
C HIS A 65 4.10 17.63 5.04
N ILE A 66 4.80 16.49 5.03
CA ILE A 66 4.30 15.26 5.67
C ILE A 66 4.04 15.45 7.18
N ASP A 67 4.79 16.31 7.86
CA ASP A 67 4.60 16.61 9.28
C ASP A 67 3.28 17.33 9.57
N ASP A 68 2.68 18.00 8.56
CA ASP A 68 1.35 18.58 8.67
C ASP A 68 0.26 17.50 8.75
N GLU A 69 0.54 16.30 8.23
CA GLU A 69 -0.41 15.19 8.10
C GLU A 69 -0.44 14.27 9.32
N GLY A 70 0.61 14.30 10.16
CA GLY A 70 0.63 13.52 11.41
C GLY A 70 2.00 13.00 11.81
N VAL A 71 1.97 12.00 12.69
CA VAL A 71 3.17 11.34 13.21
C VAL A 71 3.68 10.32 12.19
N LEU A 72 4.90 10.54 11.70
CA LEU A 72 5.59 9.61 10.81
C LEU A 72 6.32 8.53 11.62
N LEU A 73 6.01 7.27 11.36
CA LEU A 73 6.62 6.10 11.99
C LEU A 73 7.25 5.22 10.93
N THR A 74 8.58 5.23 10.90
CA THR A 74 9.38 4.39 10.00
C THR A 74 9.99 3.26 10.83
N ASP A 75 9.75 2.00 10.46
CA ASP A 75 10.33 0.80 11.08
C ASP A 75 10.33 0.78 12.64
N PHE A 76 9.28 1.28 13.27
CA PHE A 76 9.20 1.32 14.73
C PHE A 76 9.01 -0.10 15.29
N ALA A 77 9.95 -0.54 16.14
CA ALA A 77 9.83 -1.82 16.85
C ALA A 77 8.79 -1.70 17.97
N LEU A 78 7.55 -2.13 17.70
CA LEU A 78 6.43 -2.06 18.64
C LEU A 78 6.57 -3.08 19.79
N VAL A 79 6.96 -4.31 19.44
CA VAL A 79 7.25 -5.38 20.41
C VAL A 79 8.67 -5.87 20.20
N ARG A 80 9.43 -6.04 21.26
CA ARG A 80 10.77 -6.61 21.25
C ARG A 80 10.82 -7.78 22.22
N GLY A 81 11.20 -8.97 21.70
CA GLY A 81 11.29 -10.18 22.49
C GLY A 81 10.01 -10.48 23.29
N GLY A 82 8.83 -10.24 22.70
CA GLY A 82 7.54 -10.43 23.33
C GLY A 82 7.10 -9.32 24.32
N ARG A 83 7.89 -8.23 24.46
CA ARG A 83 7.56 -7.10 25.33
C ARG A 83 7.12 -5.89 24.52
N LEU A 84 5.89 -5.42 24.74
CA LEU A 84 5.36 -4.20 24.16
C LEU A 84 6.11 -2.97 24.66
N ARG A 85 6.49 -2.08 23.77
CA ARG A 85 7.20 -0.83 24.03
C ARG A 85 6.22 0.35 24.09
N GLU A 86 5.24 0.25 24.99
CA GLU A 86 4.17 1.24 25.09
C GLU A 86 4.66 2.65 25.41
N ALA A 87 5.62 2.77 26.36
CA ALA A 87 6.13 4.08 26.77
C ALA A 87 6.82 4.81 25.61
N GLU A 88 7.66 4.10 24.87
CA GLU A 88 8.37 4.65 23.70
C GLU A 88 7.41 4.98 22.56
N LEU A 89 6.35 4.20 22.38
CA LEU A 89 5.31 4.52 21.40
C LEU A 89 4.55 5.79 21.78
N ARG A 90 4.17 5.94 23.06
CA ARG A 90 3.52 7.15 23.56
C ARG A 90 4.41 8.39 23.36
N GLU A 91 5.70 8.25 23.61
CA GLU A 91 6.67 9.30 23.36
C GLU A 91 6.74 9.65 21.87
N ALA A 92 6.82 8.65 20.98
CA ALA A 92 6.82 8.87 19.53
C ALA A 92 5.55 9.59 19.06
N LEU A 93 4.37 9.18 19.53
CA LEU A 93 3.10 9.80 19.20
C LEU A 93 2.97 11.25 19.73
N ALA A 94 3.69 11.58 20.79
CA ALA A 94 3.66 12.91 21.43
C ALA A 94 4.76 13.85 20.93
N SER A 95 5.83 13.34 20.30
CA SER A 95 7.03 14.13 19.96
C SER A 95 6.96 14.85 18.62
N ALA A 96 5.98 14.55 17.77
CA ALA A 96 5.82 15.20 16.47
C ALA A 96 5.40 16.68 16.63
N PRO A 97 5.64 17.53 15.62
CA PRO A 97 5.18 18.92 15.62
C PRO A 97 3.67 19.06 15.87
N HIS A 98 2.90 18.10 15.37
CA HIS A 98 1.45 18.00 15.55
C HIS A 98 1.11 16.60 16.08
N PRO A 99 1.16 16.38 17.40
CA PRO A 99 1.06 15.08 18.02
C PRO A 99 -0.33 14.44 17.86
N ALA A 100 -0.40 13.12 18.02
CA ALA A 100 -1.65 12.39 18.06
C ALA A 100 -2.53 12.87 19.22
N ARG A 101 -3.82 13.08 18.95
CA ARG A 101 -4.77 13.67 19.92
C ARG A 101 -5.28 12.67 20.94
N ASN A 102 -5.35 11.39 20.57
CA ASN A 102 -5.83 10.32 21.42
C ASN A 102 -4.90 9.09 21.37
N PRO A 103 -3.71 9.14 22.01
CA PRO A 103 -2.77 8.02 22.02
C PRO A 103 -3.34 6.72 22.62
N ASP A 104 -4.33 6.82 23.51
CA ASP A 104 -4.98 5.64 24.10
C ASP A 104 -5.78 4.86 23.06
N GLN A 105 -6.46 5.56 22.13
CA GLN A 105 -7.13 4.92 21.01
C GLN A 105 -6.11 4.27 20.05
N ASN A 106 -5.03 4.98 19.72
CA ASN A 106 -3.97 4.41 18.90
C ASN A 106 -3.39 3.11 19.49
N LEU A 107 -3.17 3.09 20.80
CA LEU A 107 -2.70 1.89 21.50
C LEU A 107 -3.73 0.76 21.44
N ALA A 108 -5.01 1.05 21.66
CA ALA A 108 -6.08 0.05 21.58
C ALA A 108 -6.15 -0.57 20.17
N ASP A 109 -6.06 0.25 19.13
CA ASP A 109 -6.06 -0.21 17.73
C ASP A 109 -4.82 -1.05 17.41
N LEU A 110 -3.64 -0.66 17.89
CA LEU A 110 -2.41 -1.43 17.74
C LEU A 110 -2.44 -2.76 18.49
N HIS A 111 -3.03 -2.81 19.69
CA HIS A 111 -3.26 -4.07 20.39
C HIS A 111 -4.14 -5.02 19.58
N ALA A 112 -5.20 -4.50 18.96
CA ALA A 112 -6.07 -5.29 18.10
C ALA A 112 -5.32 -5.80 16.84
N GLN A 113 -4.47 -4.97 16.22
CA GLN A 113 -3.64 -5.36 15.08
C GLN A 113 -2.61 -6.43 15.46
N VAL A 114 -1.94 -6.30 16.60
CA VAL A 114 -1.01 -7.33 17.12
C VAL A 114 -1.75 -8.64 17.38
N ALA A 115 -2.94 -8.58 17.99
CA ALA A 115 -3.76 -9.77 18.25
C ALA A 115 -4.23 -10.44 16.94
N ALA A 116 -4.59 -9.65 15.92
CA ALA A 116 -4.94 -10.17 14.60
C ALA A 116 -3.75 -10.88 13.93
N ASN A 117 -2.55 -10.29 14.00
CA ASN A 117 -1.33 -10.90 13.49
C ASN A 117 -0.98 -12.18 14.23
N GLU A 118 -1.13 -12.20 15.56
CA GLU A 118 -0.88 -13.42 16.36
C GLU A 118 -1.84 -14.54 15.97
N LYS A 119 -3.11 -14.21 15.75
CA LYS A 119 -4.09 -15.18 15.24
C LYS A 119 -3.70 -15.71 13.85
N GLY A 120 -3.26 -14.82 12.95
CA GLY A 120 -2.74 -15.21 11.62
C GLY A 120 -1.52 -16.14 11.73
N ARG A 121 -0.59 -15.82 12.64
CA ARG A 121 0.58 -16.67 12.93
C ARG A 121 0.18 -18.07 13.39
N GLU A 122 -0.74 -18.16 14.35
CA GLU A 122 -1.23 -19.45 14.86
C GLU A 122 -1.86 -20.28 13.74
N GLU A 123 -2.73 -19.70 12.92
CA GLU A 123 -3.40 -20.44 11.83
C GLU A 123 -2.42 -20.92 10.76
N LEU A 124 -1.41 -20.11 10.40
CA LEU A 124 -0.35 -20.51 9.50
C LEU A 124 0.46 -21.68 10.05
N LEU A 125 0.82 -21.66 11.34
CA LEU A 125 1.58 -22.73 11.97
C LEU A 125 0.76 -24.01 12.06
N LYS A 126 -0.56 -23.95 12.35
CA LYS A 126 -1.46 -25.10 12.27
C LYS A 126 -1.52 -25.71 10.86
N MET A 127 -1.55 -24.88 9.83
CA MET A 127 -1.49 -25.37 8.44
C MET A 127 -0.17 -26.09 8.17
N VAL A 128 0.96 -25.54 8.64
CA VAL A 128 2.27 -26.15 8.51
C VAL A 128 2.34 -27.49 9.28
N GLU A 129 1.80 -27.55 10.48
CA GLU A 129 1.72 -28.79 11.28
C GLU A 129 0.89 -29.87 10.56
N HIS A 130 -0.24 -29.48 9.96
CA HIS A 130 -1.16 -30.42 9.33
C HIS A 130 -0.69 -30.90 7.94
N PHE A 131 -0.19 -29.99 7.10
CA PHE A 131 0.13 -30.29 5.69
C PHE A 131 1.63 -30.39 5.41
N GLY A 132 2.48 -29.91 6.31
CA GLY A 132 3.91 -29.74 6.08
C GLY A 132 4.25 -28.39 5.42
N LEU A 133 5.41 -27.84 5.76
CA LEU A 133 5.87 -26.53 5.28
C LEU A 133 5.99 -26.46 3.75
N ASP A 134 6.53 -27.49 3.13
CA ASP A 134 6.74 -27.53 1.68
C ASP A 134 5.41 -27.50 0.92
N VAL A 135 4.38 -28.17 1.41
CA VAL A 135 3.04 -28.14 0.82
C VAL A 135 2.43 -26.76 0.97
N VAL A 136 2.50 -26.15 2.16
CA VAL A 136 1.95 -24.81 2.38
C VAL A 136 2.62 -23.79 1.45
N ARG A 137 3.95 -23.82 1.34
CA ARG A 137 4.70 -22.93 0.44
C ARG A 137 4.35 -23.17 -1.03
N ALA A 138 4.21 -24.44 -1.45
CA ALA A 138 3.82 -24.76 -2.81
C ALA A 138 2.45 -24.18 -3.15
N TYR A 139 1.46 -24.33 -2.26
CA TYR A 139 0.12 -23.77 -2.49
C TYR A 139 0.09 -22.24 -2.48
N MET A 140 0.90 -21.58 -1.64
CA MET A 140 1.08 -20.11 -1.72
C MET A 140 1.62 -19.69 -3.10
N GLY A 141 2.55 -20.47 -3.67
CA GLY A 141 3.03 -20.29 -5.04
C GLY A 141 1.91 -20.50 -6.07
N HIS A 142 1.16 -21.59 -5.98
CA HIS A 142 0.08 -21.92 -6.92
C HIS A 142 -1.03 -20.87 -6.94
N VAL A 143 -1.37 -20.28 -5.79
CA VAL A 143 -2.35 -19.19 -5.71
C VAL A 143 -1.85 -17.95 -6.48
N GLN A 144 -0.56 -17.64 -6.38
CA GLN A 144 0.04 -16.56 -7.16
C GLN A 144 0.12 -16.88 -8.65
N ASP A 145 0.49 -18.12 -9.00
CA ASP A 145 0.59 -18.54 -10.40
C ASP A 145 -0.77 -18.54 -11.09
N ASN A 146 -1.84 -18.92 -10.36
CA ASN A 146 -3.21 -18.81 -10.86
C ASN A 146 -3.63 -17.36 -11.12
N ALA A 147 -3.30 -16.46 -10.21
CA ALA A 147 -3.57 -15.03 -10.37
C ALA A 147 -2.78 -14.44 -11.55
N GLU A 148 -1.50 -14.78 -11.68
CA GLU A 148 -0.65 -14.42 -12.83
C GLU A 148 -1.25 -14.90 -14.14
N ALA A 149 -1.62 -16.19 -14.23
CA ALA A 149 -2.19 -16.78 -15.43
C ALA A 149 -3.50 -16.10 -15.84
N SER A 150 -4.32 -15.70 -14.87
CA SER A 150 -5.57 -14.99 -15.12
C SER A 150 -5.33 -13.58 -15.67
N VAL A 151 -4.39 -12.83 -15.11
CA VAL A 151 -4.01 -11.50 -15.63
C VAL A 151 -3.36 -11.62 -17.01
N ARG A 152 -2.51 -12.63 -17.27
CA ARG A 152 -1.93 -12.89 -18.60
C ARG A 152 -2.99 -13.19 -19.66
N ARG A 153 -4.11 -13.86 -19.30
CA ARG A 153 -5.24 -14.06 -20.23
C ARG A 153 -5.87 -12.73 -20.64
N VAL A 154 -6.08 -11.84 -19.67
CA VAL A 154 -6.62 -10.50 -19.95
C VAL A 154 -5.68 -9.70 -20.85
N ILE A 155 -4.38 -9.64 -20.49
CA ILE A 155 -3.37 -8.90 -21.28
C ILE A 155 -3.35 -9.37 -22.74
N GLY A 156 -3.55 -10.66 -22.98
CA GLY A 156 -3.62 -11.21 -24.34
C GLY A 156 -4.73 -10.63 -25.23
N ALA A 157 -5.77 -10.03 -24.64
CA ALA A 157 -6.86 -9.34 -25.34
C ALA A 157 -6.71 -7.81 -25.39
N LEU A 158 -5.79 -7.24 -24.62
CA LEU A 158 -5.56 -5.80 -24.57
C LEU A 158 -4.74 -5.33 -25.77
N LYS A 159 -4.70 -4.02 -25.97
CA LYS A 159 -3.91 -3.35 -27.00
C LYS A 159 -3.03 -2.27 -26.36
N ASP A 160 -2.03 -1.84 -27.11
CA ASP A 160 -1.27 -0.65 -26.75
C ASP A 160 -2.19 0.55 -26.62
N GLY A 161 -1.89 1.40 -25.64
CA GLY A 161 -2.65 2.61 -25.42
C GLY A 161 -1.88 3.67 -24.65
N ALA A 162 -2.38 4.87 -24.69
CA ALA A 162 -1.84 5.97 -23.91
C ALA A 162 -2.97 6.92 -23.54
N PHE A 163 -2.84 7.57 -22.40
CA PHE A 163 -3.81 8.54 -21.93
C PHE A 163 -3.14 9.63 -21.10
N GLU A 164 -3.70 10.83 -21.17
CA GLU A 164 -3.33 11.97 -20.35
C GLU A 164 -4.57 12.44 -19.60
N LEU A 165 -4.45 12.55 -18.29
CA LEU A 165 -5.50 13.06 -17.42
C LEU A 165 -5.05 14.39 -16.81
N PRO A 166 -5.56 15.52 -17.29
CA PRO A 166 -5.31 16.80 -16.64
C PRO A 166 -6.11 16.89 -15.34
N LEU A 167 -5.51 17.47 -14.31
CA LEU A 167 -6.12 17.76 -13.02
C LEU A 167 -6.46 19.26 -12.92
N ASP A 168 -7.38 19.63 -12.04
CA ASP A 168 -7.85 21.00 -11.87
C ASP A 168 -6.74 21.97 -11.40
N ASN A 169 -5.72 21.47 -10.69
CA ASN A 169 -4.55 22.22 -10.29
C ASN A 169 -3.50 22.42 -11.40
N GLY A 170 -3.78 21.94 -12.62
CA GLY A 170 -2.89 22.02 -13.78
C GLY A 170 -1.85 20.91 -13.88
N ALA A 171 -1.77 20.01 -12.90
CA ALA A 171 -0.94 18.82 -13.01
C ALA A 171 -1.52 17.83 -14.02
N VAL A 172 -0.69 16.93 -14.55
CA VAL A 172 -1.12 15.95 -15.55
C VAL A 172 -0.58 14.58 -15.16
N ILE A 173 -1.46 13.57 -15.12
CA ILE A 173 -1.07 12.17 -15.05
C ILE A 173 -0.99 11.64 -16.48
N ARG A 174 0.14 11.03 -16.83
CA ARG A 174 0.36 10.37 -18.12
C ARG A 174 0.64 8.91 -17.94
N VAL A 175 0.06 8.09 -18.79
CA VAL A 175 0.38 6.67 -18.85
C VAL A 175 0.48 6.21 -20.31
N ARG A 176 1.47 5.36 -20.55
CA ARG A 176 1.59 4.57 -21.78
C ARG A 176 1.60 3.09 -21.40
N ILE A 177 0.75 2.32 -22.04
CA ILE A 177 0.68 0.87 -21.88
C ILE A 177 1.13 0.23 -23.18
N THR A 178 2.13 -0.65 -23.09
CA THR A 178 2.62 -1.43 -24.23
C THR A 178 2.45 -2.90 -23.92
N VAL A 179 1.82 -3.64 -24.83
CA VAL A 179 1.47 -5.05 -24.65
C VAL A 179 2.42 -5.95 -25.45
N ASP A 180 3.04 -6.90 -24.79
CA ASP A 180 3.73 -8.01 -25.42
C ASP A 180 2.79 -9.21 -25.51
N HIS A 181 2.20 -9.43 -26.68
CA HIS A 181 1.28 -10.53 -26.93
C HIS A 181 1.95 -11.91 -26.87
N ALA A 182 3.24 -12.00 -27.20
CA ALA A 182 3.98 -13.26 -27.17
C ALA A 182 4.21 -13.73 -25.73
N GLN A 183 4.58 -12.81 -24.85
CA GLN A 183 4.78 -13.07 -23.43
C GLN A 183 3.50 -12.91 -22.59
N ARG A 184 2.44 -12.33 -23.18
CA ARG A 184 1.23 -11.88 -22.44
C ARG A 184 1.61 -11.06 -21.22
N SER A 185 2.46 -10.07 -21.41
CA SER A 185 2.91 -9.11 -20.41
C SER A 185 2.63 -7.68 -20.89
N ALA A 186 2.61 -6.74 -19.95
CA ALA A 186 2.42 -5.33 -20.27
C ALA A 186 3.41 -4.46 -19.52
N ARG A 187 3.88 -3.41 -20.19
CA ARG A 187 4.65 -2.33 -19.60
C ARG A 187 3.74 -1.14 -19.40
N ILE A 188 3.63 -0.67 -18.18
CA ILE A 188 2.87 0.50 -17.75
C ILE A 188 3.86 1.60 -17.37
N ASP A 189 3.96 2.61 -18.22
CA ASP A 189 4.97 3.67 -18.10
C ASP A 189 4.28 5.00 -17.81
N PHE A 190 4.51 5.55 -16.62
CA PHE A 190 4.02 6.85 -16.17
C PHE A 190 4.99 8.00 -16.46
N SER A 191 6.01 7.78 -17.29
CA SER A 191 6.94 8.84 -17.69
C SER A 191 6.21 10.00 -18.36
N GLY A 192 6.59 11.22 -17.97
CA GLY A 192 5.94 12.45 -18.42
C GLY A 192 4.77 12.91 -17.56
N THR A 193 4.42 12.17 -16.50
CA THR A 193 3.57 12.67 -15.41
C THR A 193 4.25 13.86 -14.74
N SER A 194 3.45 14.83 -14.27
CA SER A 194 3.95 16.03 -13.59
C SER A 194 4.87 15.70 -12.42
N ALA A 195 5.82 16.59 -12.15
CA ALA A 195 6.67 16.52 -10.97
C ALA A 195 5.83 16.50 -9.68
N GLN A 196 6.44 16.09 -8.55
CA GLN A 196 5.74 16.17 -7.27
C GLN A 196 5.21 17.58 -7.04
N GLN A 197 3.99 17.64 -6.51
CA GLN A 197 3.26 18.87 -6.30
C GLN A 197 3.68 19.54 -4.99
N PRO A 198 3.59 20.87 -4.90
CA PRO A 198 3.88 21.61 -3.68
C PRO A 198 2.78 21.48 -2.60
N ASP A 199 1.69 20.84 -2.95
CA ASP A 199 0.53 20.53 -2.10
C ASP A 199 0.49 19.00 -1.79
N ASN A 200 -0.62 18.52 -1.27
CA ASN A 200 -0.80 17.12 -0.87
C ASN A 200 -1.33 16.18 -1.98
N PHE A 201 -1.45 16.66 -3.22
CA PHE A 201 -1.89 15.86 -4.37
C PHE A 201 -0.74 15.02 -4.95
N ASN A 202 -0.05 14.30 -4.08
CA ASN A 202 1.01 13.37 -4.43
C ASN A 202 0.62 11.96 -3.98
N ALA A 203 0.71 10.98 -4.88
CA ALA A 203 0.47 9.58 -4.56
C ALA A 203 1.80 8.88 -4.26
N PRO A 204 1.99 8.31 -3.07
CA PRO A 204 3.13 7.44 -2.81
C PRO A 204 3.21 6.28 -3.80
N HIS A 205 4.41 5.78 -4.04
CA HIS A 205 4.62 4.65 -4.97
C HIS A 205 3.69 3.46 -4.67
N ALA A 206 3.47 3.14 -3.39
CA ALA A 206 2.58 2.06 -2.98
C ALA A 206 1.12 2.29 -3.42
N VAL A 207 0.64 3.53 -3.39
CA VAL A 207 -0.70 3.90 -3.88
C VAL A 207 -0.78 3.71 -5.40
N THR A 208 0.24 4.14 -6.13
CA THR A 208 0.31 3.96 -7.59
C THR A 208 0.29 2.48 -7.96
N MET A 209 1.08 1.65 -7.28
CA MET A 209 1.08 0.20 -7.48
C MET A 209 -0.26 -0.45 -7.14
N ALA A 210 -0.92 0.00 -6.08
CA ALA A 210 -2.25 -0.48 -5.71
C ALA A 210 -3.30 -0.13 -6.78
N ALA A 211 -3.26 1.07 -7.35
CA ALA A 211 -4.15 1.47 -8.43
C ALA A 211 -3.93 0.64 -9.71
N VAL A 212 -2.67 0.34 -10.06
CA VAL A 212 -2.35 -0.57 -11.18
C VAL A 212 -2.89 -1.98 -10.89
N LEU A 213 -2.62 -2.51 -9.72
CA LEU A 213 -3.12 -3.84 -9.30
C LEU A 213 -4.65 -3.89 -9.37
N PHE A 214 -5.33 -2.87 -8.84
CA PHE A 214 -6.78 -2.77 -8.87
C PHE A 214 -7.31 -2.76 -10.32
N ALA A 215 -6.76 -1.88 -11.17
CA ALA A 215 -7.21 -1.75 -12.56
C ALA A 215 -7.11 -3.08 -13.31
N PHE A 216 -5.98 -3.76 -13.25
CA PHE A 216 -5.79 -5.04 -13.94
C PHE A 216 -6.61 -6.18 -13.31
N ARG A 217 -6.80 -6.18 -11.96
CA ARG A 217 -7.64 -7.18 -11.29
C ARG A 217 -9.12 -7.06 -11.68
N THR A 218 -9.63 -5.83 -11.85
CA THR A 218 -11.04 -5.62 -12.27
C THR A 218 -11.34 -6.10 -13.68
N LEU A 219 -10.32 -6.30 -14.51
CA LEU A 219 -10.48 -6.84 -15.87
C LEU A 219 -10.53 -8.38 -15.90
N VAL A 220 -10.22 -9.03 -14.79
CA VAL A 220 -10.24 -10.50 -14.69
C VAL A 220 -11.66 -10.96 -14.36
N ASP A 221 -12.27 -11.68 -15.29
CA ASP A 221 -13.58 -12.32 -15.13
C ASP A 221 -13.38 -13.73 -14.50
N ASP A 222 -12.91 -13.76 -13.26
CA ASP A 222 -12.67 -14.97 -12.49
C ASP A 222 -12.56 -14.65 -10.99
N GLU A 223 -12.95 -15.57 -10.13
CA GLU A 223 -12.82 -15.45 -8.68
C GLU A 223 -11.40 -15.81 -8.23
N ILE A 224 -10.47 -14.89 -8.43
CA ILE A 224 -9.11 -15.01 -7.94
C ILE A 224 -8.86 -14.07 -6.76
N PRO A 225 -8.11 -14.46 -5.72
CA PRO A 225 -7.70 -13.54 -4.68
C PRO A 225 -6.73 -12.49 -5.24
N MET A 226 -6.87 -11.25 -4.78
CA MET A 226 -5.91 -10.20 -5.07
C MET A 226 -4.60 -10.52 -4.36
N ASN A 227 -3.53 -10.73 -5.11
CA ASN A 227 -2.19 -11.02 -4.58
C ASN A 227 -1.09 -10.57 -5.54
N ALA A 228 0.17 -10.71 -5.12
CA ALA A 228 1.34 -10.32 -5.90
C ALA A 228 1.44 -11.01 -7.28
N GLY A 229 0.81 -12.16 -7.47
CA GLY A 229 0.74 -12.84 -8.76
C GLY A 229 0.09 -12.00 -9.85
N CYS A 230 -0.87 -11.14 -9.48
CA CYS A 230 -1.51 -10.24 -10.44
C CYS A 230 -0.52 -9.21 -11.04
N LEU A 231 0.55 -8.86 -10.34
CA LEU A 231 1.57 -7.90 -10.80
C LEU A 231 2.72 -8.56 -11.56
N LYS A 232 2.93 -9.88 -11.44
CA LYS A 232 4.05 -10.56 -12.11
C LYS A 232 4.15 -10.32 -13.62
N PRO A 233 3.05 -10.26 -14.41
CA PRO A 233 3.13 -9.97 -15.85
C PRO A 233 3.23 -8.48 -16.18
N LEU A 234 3.34 -7.59 -15.19
CA LEU A 234 3.32 -6.13 -15.36
C LEU A 234 4.68 -5.54 -14.98
N GLU A 235 5.30 -4.83 -15.92
CA GLU A 235 6.42 -3.93 -15.66
C GLU A 235 5.86 -2.53 -15.43
N VAL A 236 6.00 -1.99 -14.22
CA VAL A 236 5.46 -0.66 -13.88
C VAL A 236 6.61 0.32 -13.67
N ILE A 237 6.60 1.39 -14.44
CA ILE A 237 7.61 2.45 -14.38
C ILE A 237 6.96 3.70 -13.83
N VAL A 238 7.40 4.11 -12.64
CA VAL A 238 6.95 5.32 -11.98
C VAL A 238 8.17 6.19 -11.68
N PRO A 239 8.37 7.29 -12.41
CA PRO A 239 9.54 8.14 -12.20
C PRO A 239 9.59 8.70 -10.79
N GLU A 240 10.73 8.57 -10.14
CA GLU A 240 10.99 9.14 -8.83
C GLU A 240 10.96 10.68 -8.90
N GLY A 241 10.33 11.31 -7.90
CA GLY A 241 10.13 12.75 -7.87
C GLY A 241 8.98 13.24 -8.74
N SER A 242 8.20 12.33 -9.35
CA SER A 242 6.90 12.66 -9.92
C SER A 242 5.82 12.70 -8.83
N MET A 243 4.66 13.26 -9.12
CA MET A 243 3.51 13.25 -8.21
C MET A 243 2.97 11.84 -7.92
N LEU A 244 3.42 10.81 -8.63
CA LEU A 244 3.06 9.39 -8.41
C LEU A 244 4.15 8.59 -7.67
N ASN A 245 5.25 9.24 -7.34
CA ASN A 245 6.35 8.69 -6.55
C ASN A 245 7.15 9.85 -5.92
N PRO A 246 6.52 10.62 -5.03
CA PRO A 246 7.13 11.80 -4.43
C PRO A 246 8.26 11.42 -3.47
N ARG A 247 9.16 12.37 -3.24
CA ARG A 247 10.22 12.28 -2.26
C ARG A 247 9.83 12.98 -0.96
N TYR A 248 10.35 12.50 0.16
CA TYR A 248 10.30 13.22 1.41
C TYR A 248 10.77 14.69 1.19
N PRO A 249 10.14 15.69 1.78
CA PRO A 249 9.05 15.62 2.74
C PRO A 249 7.65 15.97 2.16
N ALA A 250 7.38 15.66 0.92
CA ALA A 250 6.13 16.03 0.25
C ALA A 250 4.89 15.53 1.00
N ALA A 251 3.88 16.37 1.17
CA ALA A 251 2.57 15.95 1.65
C ALA A 251 1.90 14.98 0.66
N VAL A 252 1.15 13.99 1.16
CA VAL A 252 0.63 12.88 0.34
C VAL A 252 -0.83 12.49 0.63
N VAL A 253 -1.51 13.16 1.56
CA VAL A 253 -2.82 12.70 2.04
C VAL A 253 -3.86 12.60 0.93
N ALA A 254 -3.89 13.54 -0.01
CA ALA A 254 -4.79 13.49 -1.17
C ALA A 254 -4.39 12.42 -2.20
N GLY A 255 -3.18 11.89 -2.13
CA GLY A 255 -2.73 10.78 -2.97
C GLY A 255 -3.60 9.54 -2.80
N ASN A 256 -3.94 9.21 -1.56
CA ASN A 256 -4.70 8.02 -1.22
C ASN A 256 -6.18 8.12 -1.61
N VAL A 257 -6.80 9.28 -1.49
CA VAL A 257 -8.25 9.47 -1.69
C VAL A 257 -8.61 10.07 -3.04
N GLU A 258 -7.73 10.86 -3.65
CA GLU A 258 -7.98 11.58 -4.91
C GLU A 258 -7.13 11.00 -6.06
N ILE A 259 -5.82 11.05 -5.92
CA ILE A 259 -4.90 10.69 -7.01
C ILE A 259 -4.98 9.19 -7.35
N SER A 260 -5.23 8.31 -6.38
CA SER A 260 -5.43 6.89 -6.63
C SER A 260 -6.56 6.62 -7.63
N GLN A 261 -7.66 7.35 -7.52
CA GLN A 261 -8.79 7.26 -8.42
C GLN A 261 -8.49 7.88 -9.79
N CYS A 262 -7.73 8.98 -9.81
CA CYS A 262 -7.25 9.59 -11.04
C CYS A 262 -6.31 8.65 -11.81
N ILE A 263 -5.40 7.94 -11.12
CA ILE A 263 -4.53 6.91 -11.73
C ILE A 263 -5.39 5.81 -12.34
N THR A 264 -6.39 5.31 -11.62
CA THR A 264 -7.29 4.26 -12.11
C THR A 264 -8.04 4.70 -13.37
N ASN A 265 -8.59 5.93 -13.38
CA ASN A 265 -9.25 6.50 -14.56
C ASN A 265 -8.27 6.65 -15.74
N CYS A 266 -7.04 7.08 -15.47
CA CYS A 266 -6.00 7.22 -16.49
C CYS A 266 -5.67 5.86 -17.13
N LEU A 267 -5.57 4.80 -16.33
CA LEU A 267 -5.35 3.43 -16.80
C LEU A 267 -6.52 2.93 -17.66
N TYR A 268 -7.76 3.10 -17.21
CA TYR A 268 -8.94 2.69 -17.98
C TYR A 268 -9.06 3.48 -19.29
N GLY A 269 -8.72 4.76 -19.27
CA GLY A 269 -8.67 5.58 -20.48
C GLY A 269 -7.62 5.09 -21.49
N ALA A 270 -6.43 4.73 -21.02
CA ALA A 270 -5.38 4.17 -21.86
C ALA A 270 -5.75 2.80 -22.45
N LEU A 271 -6.41 1.96 -21.66
CA LEU A 271 -6.87 0.64 -22.08
C LEU A 271 -8.13 0.70 -22.96
N GLY A 272 -8.88 1.81 -22.93
CA GLY A 272 -10.13 1.97 -23.69
C GLY A 272 -11.25 1.02 -23.23
N VAL A 273 -11.23 0.57 -21.99
CA VAL A 273 -12.14 -0.47 -21.46
C VAL A 273 -13.31 0.08 -20.68
N MET A 274 -13.19 1.30 -20.16
CA MET A 274 -14.23 1.92 -19.32
C MET A 274 -14.21 3.44 -19.49
N ALA A 275 -15.37 4.07 -19.38
CA ALA A 275 -15.49 5.52 -19.33
C ALA A 275 -14.89 6.07 -18.02
N SER A 276 -14.34 7.28 -18.07
CA SER A 276 -13.86 7.99 -16.89
C SER A 276 -15.04 8.32 -15.97
N GLY A 277 -14.86 8.04 -14.67
CA GLY A 277 -15.77 8.47 -13.62
C GLY A 277 -15.42 9.87 -13.09
N ALA A 278 -16.15 10.32 -12.05
CA ALA A 278 -15.82 11.49 -11.26
C ALA A 278 -15.01 11.05 -10.02
N PRO A 279 -13.68 11.04 -10.08
CA PRO A 279 -12.86 10.33 -9.08
C PRO A 279 -13.03 10.90 -7.68
N THR A 280 -13.12 12.22 -7.52
CA THR A 280 -13.24 12.87 -6.22
C THR A 280 -14.59 12.65 -5.55
N MET A 281 -15.64 12.32 -6.31
CA MET A 281 -16.98 12.07 -5.79
C MET A 281 -17.13 10.70 -5.11
N SER A 282 -16.15 9.83 -5.24
CA SER A 282 -16.15 8.51 -4.59
C SER A 282 -15.74 8.56 -3.12
N ASN A 283 -15.16 9.68 -2.67
CA ASN A 283 -14.80 9.94 -1.28
C ASN A 283 -15.39 11.27 -0.83
N PHE A 284 -16.14 11.25 0.27
CA PHE A 284 -16.76 12.43 0.85
C PHE A 284 -16.41 12.50 2.34
N THR A 285 -15.72 13.56 2.72
CA THR A 285 -15.28 13.81 4.09
C THR A 285 -15.93 15.10 4.60
N PHE A 286 -16.51 15.07 5.83
CA PHE A 286 -17.19 16.23 6.45
C PHE A 286 -17.05 16.23 7.97
#